data_b47c177736ee1bcb21fa4b0e153cdce9
#
_entry.id   b47c177736ee1bcb21fa4b0e153cdce9
#
_cell.length_a   1.000
_cell.length_b   1.000
_cell.length_c   1.000
_cell.angle_alpha   90.00
_cell.angle_beta   90.00
_cell.angle_gamma   90.00
#
_symmetry.space_group_name_H-M   'P 1'
#
loop_
_entity.id
_entity.type
_entity.pdbx_description
1 polymer ?
#
loop_
_entity_poly.entity_id
_entity_poly.type
_entity_poly.pdbx_seq_one_letter_code
_entity_poly.pdbx_strand_id
1 'polypeptide(L)'
;HGGDLRPLADLKARYGVFGVPGNHEYYSGYEEWMEFLPTLGIRMLLNEHAPAGGEAVVLAGVTDPVAGIMGKEEPDISKALKDAPEKGVRILVSHQPRLAREAAAHGVDLQVSGHTHGGMIAGVDRLVARFNEGFVSGLYTVGNMKLYVSNGAGIWNGFPIRIGVPSEIVLIRLRKE
;
A
#
# COMPACT_ATOMS: atom_id res chain seq x y z
N HIS A 1 3.80 -22.26 2.46
CA HIS A 1 3.17 -21.04 1.94
C HIS A 1 4.19 -19.98 1.45
N GLY A 2 5.34 -19.76 2.12
CA GLY A 2 6.34 -18.79 1.66
C GLY A 2 7.07 -19.16 0.36
N GLY A 3 7.04 -20.43 -0.04
CA GLY A 3 7.73 -20.91 -1.26
C GLY A 3 7.22 -20.27 -2.56
N ASP A 4 5.93 -19.95 -2.63
CA ASP A 4 5.29 -19.38 -3.81
C ASP A 4 5.67 -17.90 -4.05
N LEU A 5 6.20 -17.22 -3.01
CA LEU A 5 6.65 -15.83 -3.09
C LEU A 5 8.15 -15.69 -3.40
N ARG A 6 8.90 -16.78 -3.49
CA ARG A 6 10.34 -16.74 -3.82
C ARG A 6 10.69 -15.91 -5.06
N PRO A 7 9.88 -15.89 -6.13
CA PRO A 7 10.16 -15.04 -7.30
C PRO A 7 10.25 -13.54 -6.98
N LEU A 8 9.68 -13.08 -5.85
CA LEU A 8 9.82 -11.69 -5.42
C LEU A 8 11.28 -11.33 -5.04
N ALA A 9 12.10 -12.32 -4.70
CA ALA A 9 13.54 -12.11 -4.45
C ALA A 9 14.31 -11.65 -5.70
N ASP A 10 13.74 -11.85 -6.89
CA ASP A 10 14.33 -11.41 -8.15
C ASP A 10 14.06 -9.93 -8.45
N LEU A 11 13.16 -9.29 -7.70
CA LEU A 11 12.89 -7.87 -7.82
C LEU A 11 14.14 -7.06 -7.47
N LYS A 12 14.57 -6.20 -8.40
CA LYS A 12 15.72 -5.31 -8.22
C LYS A 12 15.31 -3.88 -8.56
N ALA A 13 15.61 -2.96 -7.66
CA ALA A 13 15.35 -1.54 -7.86
C ALA A 13 16.52 -0.71 -7.31
N ARG A 14 16.78 0.42 -7.98
CA ARG A 14 17.91 1.30 -7.62
C ARG A 14 17.88 1.79 -6.17
N TYR A 15 16.69 2.01 -5.64
CA TYR A 15 16.47 2.57 -4.30
C TYR A 15 15.90 1.56 -3.31
N GLY A 16 15.78 0.30 -3.71
CA GLY A 16 15.26 -0.78 -2.90
C GLY A 16 13.85 -1.22 -3.30
N VAL A 17 13.43 -2.32 -2.72
CA VAL A 17 12.07 -2.86 -2.82
C VAL A 17 11.44 -2.69 -1.45
N PHE A 18 10.26 -2.10 -1.40
CA PHE A 18 9.57 -1.76 -0.16
C PHE A 18 8.19 -2.41 -0.14
N GLY A 19 7.71 -2.73 1.06
CA GLY A 19 6.39 -3.28 1.28
C GLY A 19 5.75 -2.75 2.57
N VAL A 20 4.45 -2.89 2.65
CA VAL A 20 3.67 -2.72 3.88
C VAL A 20 2.80 -3.96 4.09
N PRO A 21 2.47 -4.35 5.32
CA PRO A 21 1.56 -5.44 5.56
C PRO A 21 0.13 -5.05 5.14
N GLY A 22 -0.60 -6.01 4.62
CA GLY A 22 -2.05 -5.93 4.46
C GLY A 22 -2.78 -6.71 5.55
N ASN A 23 -4.09 -6.68 5.53
CA ASN A 23 -4.92 -7.40 6.50
C ASN A 23 -4.67 -8.92 6.51
N HIS A 24 -4.29 -9.50 5.38
CA HIS A 24 -4.05 -10.94 5.29
C HIS A 24 -2.80 -11.40 6.03
N GLU A 25 -1.75 -10.60 6.11
CA GLU A 25 -0.57 -10.92 6.93
C GLU A 25 -0.96 -11.04 8.41
N TYR A 26 -1.83 -10.17 8.91
CA TYR A 26 -2.33 -10.26 10.28
C TYR A 26 -3.19 -11.51 10.54
N TYR A 27 -3.98 -11.95 9.55
CA TYR A 27 -4.85 -13.13 9.68
C TYR A 27 -4.07 -14.46 9.58
N SER A 28 -2.90 -14.46 8.96
CA SER A 28 -2.17 -15.68 8.60
C SER A 28 -0.77 -15.81 9.23
N GLY A 29 -0.51 -15.13 10.34
CA GLY A 29 0.76 -15.20 11.05
C GLY A 29 1.65 -13.98 10.78
N TYR A 30 1.31 -12.86 11.38
CA TYR A 30 1.95 -11.56 11.16
C TYR A 30 3.47 -11.61 11.41
N GLU A 31 3.91 -12.20 12.53
CA GLU A 31 5.31 -12.29 12.88
C GLU A 31 6.10 -13.06 11.84
N GLU A 32 5.59 -14.21 11.42
CA GLU A 32 6.22 -15.06 10.40
C GLU A 32 6.39 -14.34 9.08
N TRP A 33 5.40 -13.54 8.67
CA TRP A 33 5.47 -12.72 7.46
C TRP A 33 6.48 -11.58 7.60
N MET A 34 6.51 -10.89 8.74
CA MET A 34 7.45 -9.79 8.96
C MET A 34 8.90 -10.28 9.07
N GLU A 35 9.13 -11.54 9.45
CA GLU A 35 10.44 -12.18 9.40
C GLU A 35 10.79 -12.69 7.98
N PHE A 36 9.82 -13.22 7.26
CA PHE A 36 10.05 -13.83 5.95
C PHE A 36 10.25 -12.81 4.81
N LEU A 37 9.41 -11.79 4.69
CA LEU A 37 9.46 -10.84 3.57
C LEU A 37 10.81 -10.12 3.44
N PRO A 38 11.49 -9.72 4.53
CA PRO A 38 12.85 -9.18 4.45
C PRO A 38 13.88 -10.14 3.88
N THR A 39 13.71 -11.47 4.04
CA THR A 39 14.61 -12.46 3.44
C THR A 39 14.56 -12.48 1.92
N LEU A 40 13.48 -11.95 1.33
CA LEU A 40 13.32 -11.74 -0.11
C LEU A 40 13.89 -10.40 -0.60
N GLY A 41 14.54 -9.62 0.29
CA GLY A 41 15.08 -8.29 -0.03
C GLY A 41 14.03 -7.18 -0.04
N ILE A 42 12.86 -7.40 0.55
CA ILE A 42 11.78 -6.41 0.68
C ILE A 42 11.92 -5.73 2.05
N ARG A 43 12.15 -4.41 2.05
CA ARG A 43 12.12 -3.63 3.28
C ARG A 43 10.67 -3.32 3.66
N MET A 44 10.22 -3.85 4.79
CA MET A 44 8.89 -3.55 5.31
C MET A 44 8.89 -2.20 6.02
N LEU A 45 7.93 -1.35 5.70
CA LEU A 45 7.73 -0.04 6.33
C LEU A 45 6.53 -0.13 7.29
N LEU A 46 6.81 -0.04 8.59
CA LEU A 46 5.84 -0.22 9.67
C LEU A 46 5.73 1.08 10.47
N ASN A 47 4.91 2.02 10.01
CA ASN A 47 4.81 3.39 10.51
C ASN A 47 6.19 4.11 10.47
N GLU A 48 6.89 3.95 9.38
CA GLU A 48 8.21 4.55 9.13
C GLU A 48 8.37 5.00 7.69
N HIS A 49 9.44 5.73 7.40
CA HIS A 49 9.80 6.13 6.05
C HIS A 49 11.22 5.73 5.66
N ALA A 50 11.46 5.77 4.35
CA ALA A 50 12.77 5.60 3.75
C ALA A 50 12.97 6.61 2.61
N PRO A 51 14.22 7.05 2.34
CA PRO A 51 14.51 7.80 1.14
C PRO A 51 14.43 6.91 -0.10
N ALA A 52 13.74 7.39 -1.12
CA ALA A 52 13.60 6.69 -2.39
C ALA A 52 13.95 7.64 -3.55
N GLY A 53 15.23 7.93 -3.72
CA GLY A 53 15.69 8.89 -4.74
C GLY A 53 16.48 10.07 -4.15
N GLY A 54 17.26 9.80 -3.11
CA GLY A 54 17.93 10.82 -2.32
C GLY A 54 16.92 11.59 -1.46
N GLU A 55 17.11 12.89 -1.30
CA GLU A 55 16.18 13.76 -0.56
C GLU A 55 14.95 14.18 -1.36
N ALA A 56 14.86 13.79 -2.65
CA ALA A 56 13.79 14.24 -3.54
C ALA A 56 12.48 13.50 -3.33
N VAL A 57 12.52 12.26 -2.81
CA VAL A 57 11.33 11.43 -2.59
C VAL A 57 11.43 10.74 -1.23
N VAL A 58 10.42 10.93 -0.41
CA VAL A 58 10.19 10.21 0.84
C VAL A 58 9.14 9.14 0.59
N LEU A 59 9.49 7.89 0.83
CA LEU A 59 8.54 6.78 0.78
C LEU A 59 8.18 6.38 2.21
N ALA A 60 6.99 6.72 2.65
CA ALA A 60 6.45 6.32 3.95
C ALA A 60 5.54 5.10 3.79
N GLY A 61 5.50 4.26 4.81
CA GLY A 61 4.60 3.12 4.87
C GLY A 61 3.97 3.00 6.25
N VAL A 62 2.73 2.57 6.27
CA VAL A 62 1.97 2.37 7.51
C VAL A 62 1.48 0.92 7.63
N THR A 63 1.23 0.51 8.86
CA THR A 63 0.56 -0.76 9.18
C THR A 63 -0.88 -0.78 8.65
N ASP A 64 -1.56 -1.92 8.72
CA ASP A 64 -2.95 -2.03 8.26
C ASP A 64 -3.92 -1.68 9.41
N PRO A 65 -5.08 -1.06 9.12
CA PRO A 65 -6.11 -0.76 10.12
C PRO A 65 -6.60 -1.98 10.94
N VAL A 66 -6.41 -3.19 10.43
CA VAL A 66 -6.76 -4.41 11.18
C VAL A 66 -5.79 -4.69 12.33
N ALA A 67 -4.61 -4.07 12.33
CA ALA A 67 -3.58 -4.27 13.33
C ALA A 67 -4.08 -4.07 14.77
N GLY A 68 -4.86 -3.01 15.02
CA GLY A 68 -5.41 -2.72 16.35
C GLY A 68 -6.33 -3.82 16.87
N ILE A 69 -7.15 -4.43 15.99
CA ILE A 69 -8.03 -5.56 16.35
C ILE A 69 -7.19 -6.79 16.72
N MET A 70 -6.01 -6.93 16.12
CA MET A 70 -5.08 -8.03 16.36
C MET A 70 -4.06 -7.75 17.47
N GLY A 71 -4.22 -6.65 18.23
CA GLY A 71 -3.33 -6.27 19.32
C GLY A 71 -1.94 -5.84 18.86
N LYS A 72 -1.83 -5.35 17.62
CA LYS A 72 -0.61 -4.80 17.02
C LYS A 72 -0.72 -3.29 16.87
N GLU A 73 0.38 -2.65 16.50
CA GLU A 73 0.45 -1.21 16.30
C GLU A 73 -0.43 -0.79 15.11
N GLU A 74 -1.38 0.10 15.38
CA GLU A 74 -2.26 0.68 14.37
C GLU A 74 -1.50 1.59 13.38
N PRO A 75 -2.04 1.87 12.19
CA PRO A 75 -1.42 2.80 11.26
C PRO A 75 -1.33 4.21 11.88
N ASP A 76 -0.15 4.81 11.77
CA ASP A 76 0.16 6.14 12.26
C ASP A 76 0.97 6.91 11.21
N ILE A 77 0.28 7.76 10.45
CA ILE A 77 0.88 8.57 9.38
C ILE A 77 1.82 9.64 9.97
N SER A 78 1.47 10.19 11.13
CA SER A 78 2.31 11.19 11.81
C SER A 78 3.66 10.59 12.22
N LYS A 79 3.63 9.38 12.78
CA LYS A 79 4.84 8.63 13.13
C LYS A 79 5.64 8.26 11.88
N ALA A 80 4.97 7.77 10.83
CA ALA A 80 5.60 7.39 9.57
C ALA A 80 6.34 8.57 8.90
N LEU A 81 5.84 9.79 9.05
CA LEU A 81 6.42 11.00 8.49
C LEU A 81 7.30 11.79 9.49
N LYS A 82 7.45 11.29 10.73
CA LYS A 82 8.27 11.96 11.74
C LYS A 82 9.71 12.07 11.25
N ASP A 83 10.29 13.27 11.37
CA ASP A 83 11.65 13.60 10.93
C ASP A 83 11.89 13.41 9.41
N ALA A 84 10.83 13.23 8.63
CA ALA A 84 10.93 13.20 7.17
C ALA A 84 11.33 14.58 6.63
N PRO A 85 12.17 14.66 5.57
CA PRO A 85 12.51 15.91 4.93
C PRO A 85 11.27 16.74 4.56
N GLU A 86 11.30 18.03 4.89
CA GLU A 86 10.21 18.95 4.55
C GLU A 86 10.10 19.17 3.02
N LYS A 87 11.26 19.09 2.34
CA LYS A 87 11.34 19.24 0.88
C LYS A 87 11.34 17.88 0.20
N GLY A 88 10.61 17.78 -0.90
CA GLY A 88 10.52 16.55 -1.68
C GLY A 88 9.09 16.03 -1.79
N VAL A 89 8.90 15.03 -2.61
CA VAL A 89 7.61 14.37 -2.81
C VAL A 89 7.40 13.31 -1.73
N ARG A 90 6.29 13.40 -1.01
CA ARG A 90 5.90 12.43 0.03
C ARG A 90 4.93 11.41 -0.55
N ILE A 91 5.40 10.18 -0.64
CA ILE A 91 4.59 9.04 -1.10
C ILE A 91 4.27 8.17 0.10
N LEU A 92 2.99 7.90 0.32
CA LEU A 92 2.52 6.96 1.34
C LEU A 92 2.12 5.65 0.68
N VAL A 93 2.65 4.55 1.19
CA VAL A 93 2.18 3.19 0.89
C VAL A 93 1.28 2.75 2.04
N SER A 94 0.04 2.46 1.72
CA SER A 94 -0.95 1.93 2.67
C SER A 94 -1.76 0.85 1.98
N HIS A 95 -1.87 -0.33 2.59
CA HIS A 95 -2.62 -1.42 1.97
C HIS A 95 -4.07 -1.03 1.66
N GLN A 96 -4.77 -0.46 2.64
CA GLN A 96 -6.16 0.00 2.45
C GLN A 96 -6.23 1.47 2.04
N PRO A 97 -7.09 1.85 1.07
CA PRO A 97 -7.22 3.23 0.62
C PRO A 97 -7.95 4.16 1.60
N ARG A 98 -8.61 3.62 2.61
CA ARG A 98 -9.44 4.36 3.57
C ARG A 98 -8.69 5.43 4.39
N LEU A 99 -7.36 5.37 4.45
CA LEU A 99 -6.54 6.40 5.12
C LEU A 99 -6.28 7.64 4.25
N ALA A 100 -6.80 7.70 3.03
CA ALA A 100 -6.45 8.74 2.06
C ALA A 100 -6.80 10.16 2.52
N ARG A 101 -7.91 10.35 3.25
CA ARG A 101 -8.29 11.68 3.76
C ARG A 101 -7.32 12.16 4.84
N GLU A 102 -6.91 11.26 5.72
CA GLU A 102 -5.92 11.51 6.75
C GLU A 102 -4.55 11.79 6.13
N ALA A 103 -4.13 10.97 5.17
CA ALA A 103 -2.87 11.16 4.45
C ALA A 103 -2.79 12.54 3.76
N ALA A 104 -3.87 12.97 3.12
CA ALA A 104 -3.96 14.30 2.51
C ALA A 104 -3.80 15.42 3.56
N ALA A 105 -4.39 15.26 4.75
CA ALA A 105 -4.25 16.22 5.84
C ALA A 105 -2.83 16.29 6.41
N HIS A 106 -2.04 15.21 6.32
CA HIS A 106 -0.63 15.15 6.72
C HIS A 106 0.35 15.61 5.62
N GLY A 107 -0.15 16.15 4.51
CA GLY A 107 0.69 16.69 3.43
C GLY A 107 1.39 15.60 2.60
N VAL A 108 0.77 14.44 2.46
CA VAL A 108 1.18 13.42 1.48
C VAL A 108 0.80 13.91 0.08
N ASP A 109 1.68 13.70 -0.89
CA ASP A 109 1.45 14.10 -2.29
C ASP A 109 0.80 12.97 -3.10
N LEU A 110 1.19 11.72 -2.80
CA LEU A 110 0.68 10.53 -3.45
C LEU A 110 0.49 9.41 -2.43
N GLN A 111 -0.71 8.84 -2.37
CA GLN A 111 -0.91 7.55 -1.71
C GLN A 111 -1.08 6.44 -2.74
N VAL A 112 -0.43 5.30 -2.51
CA VAL A 112 -0.61 4.05 -3.27
C VAL A 112 -1.24 3.00 -2.37
N SER A 113 -2.31 2.38 -2.84
CA SER A 113 -3.07 1.38 -2.11
C SER A 113 -3.50 0.22 -3.00
N GLY A 114 -3.87 -0.89 -2.37
CA GLY A 114 -4.47 -2.05 -3.01
C GLY A 114 -5.76 -2.46 -2.31
N HIS A 115 -5.79 -3.67 -1.74
CA HIS A 115 -6.85 -4.23 -0.88
C HIS A 115 -8.17 -4.55 -1.58
N THR A 116 -8.69 -3.64 -2.38
CA THR A 116 -10.04 -3.69 -2.96
C THR A 116 -10.19 -4.66 -4.13
N HIS A 117 -9.06 -5.09 -4.70
CA HIS A 117 -9.01 -5.91 -5.93
C HIS A 117 -9.85 -5.32 -7.09
N GLY A 118 -10.10 -4.00 -7.09
CA GLY A 118 -10.96 -3.34 -8.06
C GLY A 118 -12.43 -3.77 -7.99
N GLY A 119 -12.86 -4.33 -6.84
CA GLY A 119 -14.20 -4.90 -6.66
C GLY A 119 -14.35 -6.31 -7.22
N MET A 120 -13.32 -6.89 -7.84
CA MET A 120 -13.22 -8.25 -8.41
C MET A 120 -14.20 -8.54 -9.56
N ILE A 121 -15.45 -8.13 -9.46
CA ILE A 121 -16.51 -8.34 -10.44
C ILE A 121 -17.07 -6.99 -10.86
N ALA A 122 -17.11 -6.73 -12.15
CA ALA A 122 -17.68 -5.49 -12.70
C ALA A 122 -19.13 -5.29 -12.18
N GLY A 123 -19.40 -4.12 -11.59
CA GLY A 123 -20.67 -3.78 -10.96
C GLY A 123 -20.74 -4.04 -9.45
N VAL A 124 -19.81 -4.80 -8.87
CA VAL A 124 -19.70 -4.99 -7.40
C VAL A 124 -18.84 -3.89 -6.75
N ASP A 125 -18.14 -3.11 -7.56
CA ASP A 125 -17.31 -1.98 -7.16
C ASP A 125 -18.03 -1.00 -6.23
N ARG A 126 -19.32 -0.74 -6.45
CA ARG A 126 -20.13 0.13 -5.59
C ARG A 126 -20.29 -0.38 -4.17
N LEU A 127 -20.39 -1.72 -4.01
CA LEU A 127 -20.46 -2.35 -2.69
C LEU A 127 -19.12 -2.24 -1.98
N VAL A 128 -18.02 -2.54 -2.68
CA VAL A 128 -16.65 -2.42 -2.16
C VAL A 128 -16.32 -0.98 -1.78
N ALA A 129 -16.77 0.00 -2.60
CA ALA A 129 -16.63 1.43 -2.33
C ALA A 129 -17.17 1.83 -0.96
N ARG A 130 -18.31 1.26 -0.56
CA ARG A 130 -18.98 1.58 0.71
C ARG A 130 -18.11 1.28 1.94
N PHE A 131 -17.25 0.27 1.85
CA PHE A 131 -16.33 -0.13 2.93
C PHE A 131 -14.95 0.51 2.82
N ASN A 132 -14.67 1.23 1.72
CA ASN A 132 -13.39 1.83 1.41
C ASN A 132 -13.49 3.34 1.14
N GLU A 133 -14.41 4.04 1.80
CA GLU A 133 -14.63 5.50 1.68
C GLU A 133 -14.86 6.01 0.25
N GLY A 134 -15.37 5.15 -0.61
CA GLY A 134 -15.61 5.44 -2.02
C GLY A 134 -14.46 5.07 -2.96
N PHE A 135 -13.31 4.61 -2.44
CA PHE A 135 -12.13 4.30 -3.25
C PHE A 135 -12.05 2.82 -3.58
N VAL A 136 -11.99 2.47 -4.87
CA VAL A 136 -11.97 1.06 -5.31
C VAL A 136 -10.85 0.78 -6.30
N SER A 137 -10.68 1.58 -7.34
CA SER A 137 -9.74 1.32 -8.43
C SER A 137 -9.37 2.60 -9.17
N GLY A 138 -8.12 2.72 -9.56
CA GLY A 138 -7.63 3.82 -10.38
C GLY A 138 -7.19 5.05 -9.59
N LEU A 139 -7.16 6.18 -10.28
CA LEU A 139 -6.62 7.45 -9.78
C LEU A 139 -7.73 8.37 -9.27
N TYR A 140 -7.56 8.84 -8.05
CA TYR A 140 -8.42 9.82 -7.39
C TYR A 140 -7.63 11.08 -7.03
N THR A 141 -8.36 12.17 -6.74
CA THR A 141 -7.82 13.39 -6.13
C THR A 141 -8.50 13.58 -4.78
N VAL A 142 -7.70 13.69 -3.71
CA VAL A 142 -8.17 13.86 -2.33
C VAL A 142 -7.48 15.11 -1.77
N GLY A 143 -8.20 16.23 -1.72
CA GLY A 143 -7.56 17.52 -1.47
C GLY A 143 -6.50 17.83 -2.52
N ASN A 144 -5.25 18.06 -2.09
CA ASN A 144 -4.11 18.29 -2.99
C ASN A 144 -3.35 16.98 -3.31
N MET A 145 -3.71 15.87 -2.67
CA MET A 145 -3.05 14.57 -2.84
C MET A 145 -3.65 13.78 -3.99
N LYS A 146 -2.83 13.00 -4.67
CA LYS A 146 -3.29 11.92 -5.56
C LYS A 146 -3.34 10.61 -4.79
N LEU A 147 -4.41 9.83 -4.99
CA LEU A 147 -4.53 8.45 -4.51
C LEU A 147 -4.62 7.53 -5.71
N TYR A 148 -3.75 6.54 -5.77
CA TYR A 148 -3.90 5.44 -6.72
C TYR A 148 -4.27 4.16 -5.98
N VAL A 149 -5.37 3.53 -6.38
CA VAL A 149 -5.82 2.23 -5.85
C VAL A 149 -5.66 1.19 -6.93
N SER A 150 -4.72 0.27 -6.70
CA SER A 150 -4.42 -0.82 -7.63
C SER A 150 -5.39 -1.99 -7.46
N ASN A 151 -5.74 -2.61 -8.59
CA ASN A 151 -6.47 -3.87 -8.58
C ASN A 151 -5.59 -5.03 -8.09
N GLY A 152 -4.27 -4.86 -8.07
CA GLY A 152 -3.32 -5.88 -7.68
C GLY A 152 -3.14 -7.00 -8.70
N ALA A 153 -2.08 -7.79 -8.52
CA ALA A 153 -1.74 -8.91 -9.40
C ALA A 153 -2.43 -10.22 -8.97
N GLY A 154 -2.75 -10.37 -7.67
CA GLY A 154 -3.35 -11.56 -7.09
C GLY A 154 -4.87 -11.61 -7.18
N ILE A 155 -5.43 -12.74 -6.76
CA ILE A 155 -6.86 -12.97 -6.55
C ILE A 155 -7.13 -13.02 -5.05
N TRP A 156 -8.33 -12.62 -4.67
CA TRP A 156 -8.76 -12.75 -3.28
C TRP A 156 -9.00 -14.22 -2.93
N ASN A 157 -8.39 -14.70 -1.85
CA ASN A 157 -8.45 -16.12 -1.46
C ASN A 157 -9.81 -16.56 -0.95
N GLY A 158 -10.67 -15.65 -0.53
CA GLY A 158 -12.05 -15.99 -0.13
C GLY A 158 -12.96 -16.27 -1.31
N PHE A 159 -12.72 -15.61 -2.45
CA PHE A 159 -13.51 -15.73 -3.67
C PHE A 159 -12.63 -15.51 -4.91
N PRO A 160 -11.95 -16.54 -5.39
CA PRO A 160 -10.88 -16.42 -6.37
C PRO A 160 -11.39 -16.19 -7.80
N ILE A 161 -12.20 -15.15 -8.01
CA ILE A 161 -12.80 -14.80 -9.31
C ILE A 161 -12.51 -13.34 -9.63
N ARG A 162 -12.11 -13.10 -10.88
CA ARG A 162 -12.10 -11.76 -11.50
C ARG A 162 -12.92 -11.79 -12.77
N ILE A 163 -13.96 -10.94 -12.87
CA ILE A 163 -14.82 -10.81 -14.05
C ILE A 163 -14.91 -9.33 -14.42
N GLY A 164 -14.34 -8.97 -15.56
CA GLY A 164 -14.32 -7.58 -16.04
C GLY A 164 -13.38 -6.63 -15.29
N VAL A 165 -12.61 -7.16 -14.33
CA VAL A 165 -11.61 -6.40 -13.55
C VAL A 165 -10.26 -7.10 -13.68
N PRO A 166 -9.37 -6.68 -14.60
CA PRO A 166 -8.08 -7.35 -14.82
C PRO A 166 -7.13 -7.16 -13.63
N SER A 167 -6.21 -8.11 -13.46
CA SER A 167 -5.03 -7.94 -12.62
C SER A 167 -4.12 -6.88 -13.23
N GLU A 168 -3.37 -6.16 -12.39
CA GLU A 168 -2.44 -5.14 -12.88
C GLU A 168 -1.16 -5.05 -12.06
N ILE A 169 -0.12 -4.59 -12.71
CA ILE A 169 1.10 -4.03 -12.13
C ILE A 169 1.24 -2.61 -12.68
N VAL A 170 1.46 -1.64 -11.80
CA VAL A 170 1.36 -0.23 -12.15
C VAL A 170 2.74 0.40 -12.19
N LEU A 171 3.05 1.13 -13.27
CA LEU A 171 4.21 1.98 -13.38
C LEU A 171 3.81 3.45 -13.15
N ILE A 172 4.25 4.02 -12.03
CA ILE A 172 4.04 5.43 -11.71
C ILE A 172 5.30 6.21 -12.07
N ARG A 173 5.16 7.26 -12.87
CA ARG A 173 6.27 8.15 -13.25
C ARG A 173 6.06 9.51 -12.59
N LEU A 174 6.98 9.88 -11.71
CA LEU A 174 7.03 11.22 -11.15
C LEU A 174 7.80 12.13 -12.14
N ARG A 175 7.29 13.33 -12.38
CA ARG A 175 7.93 14.33 -13.22
C ARG A 175 7.97 15.64 -12.45
N LYS A 176 9.09 16.34 -12.55
CA LYS A 176 9.18 17.74 -12.10
C LYS A 176 8.50 18.60 -13.16
N GLU A 177 7.59 19.46 -12.73
CA GLU A 177 7.05 20.54 -13.57
C GLU A 177 8.05 21.65 -13.74
#